data_1d8fe10c4b36003fce2811f7e4f6c563
#
_entry.id   1d8fe10c4b36003fce2811f7e4f6c563
#
_cell.length_a   1.000
_cell.length_b   1.000
_cell.length_c   1.000
_cell.angle_alpha   90.00
_cell.angle_beta   90.00
_cell.angle_gamma   90.00
#
_symmetry.space_group_name_H-M   'P 1'
#
loop_
_entity.id
_entity.type
_entity.pdbx_description
1 polymer ?
#
loop_
_entity_poly.entity_id
_entity_poly.type
_entity_poly.pdbx_seq_one_letter_code
_entity_poly.pdbx_strand_id
1 'polypeptide(L)'
;MDFFEKVKGKLIISCQALPDEPLHSPFIMGRMARAAKEGGAVAIRAQSVADIEEIRSEAQLPVIGLIKQNYADSPIFITPTMREVEALIGTGCEMIALDMTARERPQQTDVRDLVARINAAHRLILADISTYEEGMRAAELGVDAISTTMSGYTPYSPQIAGPDFELMRRLAQDAPIPVFAEGRINTPEELVEAMQTGVFGAIVGSAITRPQLIARRFADAIA
;
A
#
# COMPACT_ATOMS: atom_id res chain seq x y z
N MET A 1 12.75 14.64 10.95
CA MET A 1 11.56 14.91 10.09
C MET A 1 10.64 13.72 10.22
N ASP A 2 9.42 13.97 10.62
CA ASP A 2 8.39 12.94 10.79
C ASP A 2 8.06 12.28 9.43
N PHE A 3 7.55 11.03 9.46
CA PHE A 3 7.15 10.30 8.26
C PHE A 3 6.16 11.11 7.41
N PHE A 4 5.10 11.62 8.03
CA PHE A 4 4.06 12.38 7.33
C PHE A 4 4.57 13.69 6.72
N GLU A 5 5.50 14.39 7.38
CA GLU A 5 6.13 15.58 6.78
C GLU A 5 6.91 15.27 5.50
N LYS A 6 7.55 14.10 5.44
CA LYS A 6 8.30 13.66 4.25
C LYS A 6 7.42 13.34 3.07
N VAL A 7 6.23 12.74 3.31
CA VAL A 7 5.38 12.18 2.24
C VAL A 7 4.22 13.08 1.82
N LYS A 8 3.97 14.18 2.54
CA LYS A 8 2.87 15.11 2.22
C LYS A 8 3.01 15.71 0.83
N GLY A 9 2.00 15.52 -0.01
CA GLY A 9 1.98 16.01 -1.39
C GLY A 9 3.01 15.32 -2.30
N LYS A 10 3.49 14.13 -1.93
CA LYS A 10 4.59 13.44 -2.61
C LYS A 10 4.18 12.05 -3.08
N LEU A 11 5.05 11.49 -3.91
CA LEU A 11 4.91 10.17 -4.51
C LEU A 11 5.66 9.12 -3.69
N ILE A 12 4.96 8.05 -3.35
CA ILE A 12 5.47 6.81 -2.80
C ILE A 12 5.42 5.75 -3.90
N ILE A 13 6.48 4.97 -4.08
CA ILE A 13 6.50 3.89 -5.08
C ILE A 13 6.34 2.55 -4.38
N SER A 14 5.41 1.73 -4.90
CA SER A 14 5.21 0.36 -4.45
C SER A 14 6.13 -0.59 -5.23
N CYS A 15 7.21 -1.05 -4.59
CA CYS A 15 8.17 -2.01 -5.14
C CYS A 15 7.85 -3.40 -4.61
N GLN A 16 7.09 -4.18 -5.37
CA GLN A 16 6.64 -5.51 -4.98
C GLN A 16 6.65 -6.46 -6.20
N ALA A 17 7.10 -7.69 -5.98
CA ALA A 17 6.96 -8.78 -6.94
C ALA A 17 6.52 -10.05 -6.20
N LEU A 18 5.54 -10.76 -6.73
CA LEU A 18 5.06 -12.03 -6.19
C LEU A 18 5.97 -13.18 -6.66
N PRO A 19 5.94 -14.34 -6.00
CA PRO A 19 6.81 -15.49 -6.34
C PRO A 19 6.72 -15.96 -7.80
N ASP A 20 5.59 -15.75 -8.45
CA ASP A 20 5.35 -16.09 -9.85
C ASP A 20 5.69 -14.95 -10.83
N GLU A 21 6.10 -13.80 -10.34
CA GLU A 21 6.47 -12.65 -11.19
C GLU A 21 7.97 -12.65 -11.56
N PRO A 22 8.32 -12.20 -12.78
CA PRO A 22 9.69 -12.30 -13.30
C PRO A 22 10.74 -11.53 -12.50
N LEU A 23 10.36 -10.51 -11.76
CA LEU A 23 11.26 -9.68 -10.94
C LEU A 23 11.28 -10.08 -9.45
N HIS A 24 10.75 -11.25 -9.10
CA HIS A 24 10.72 -11.73 -7.71
C HIS A 24 12.14 -12.01 -7.19
N SER A 25 12.71 -11.04 -6.51
CA SER A 25 14.02 -11.12 -5.88
C SER A 25 14.25 -9.91 -4.97
N PRO A 26 14.69 -10.08 -3.71
CA PRO A 26 15.04 -8.96 -2.84
C PRO A 26 16.07 -8.02 -3.48
N PHE A 27 17.12 -8.58 -4.10
CA PHE A 27 18.12 -7.80 -4.83
C PHE A 27 17.50 -6.92 -5.93
N ILE A 28 16.57 -7.48 -6.72
CA ILE A 28 15.89 -6.70 -7.77
C ILE A 28 15.00 -5.62 -7.15
N MET A 29 14.27 -5.93 -6.08
CA MET A 29 13.42 -4.95 -5.39
C MET A 29 14.25 -3.82 -4.77
N GLY A 30 15.42 -4.10 -4.23
CA GLY A 30 16.37 -3.08 -3.76
C GLY A 30 16.81 -2.14 -4.89
N ARG A 31 17.18 -2.68 -6.06
CA ARG A 31 17.55 -1.88 -7.25
C ARG A 31 16.38 -1.06 -7.79
N MET A 32 15.17 -1.64 -7.79
CA MET A 32 13.94 -0.93 -8.16
C MET A 32 13.66 0.24 -7.22
N ALA A 33 13.81 0.06 -5.91
CA ALA A 33 13.62 1.10 -4.92
C ALA A 33 14.67 2.22 -5.06
N ARG A 34 15.91 1.89 -5.38
CA ARG A 34 16.95 2.87 -5.68
C ARG A 34 16.60 3.69 -6.93
N ALA A 35 16.18 3.04 -8.02
CA ALA A 35 15.72 3.73 -9.22
C ALA A 35 14.49 4.62 -8.94
N ALA A 36 13.54 4.14 -8.11
CA ALA A 36 12.40 4.93 -7.67
C ALA A 36 12.84 6.20 -6.91
N LYS A 37 13.82 6.09 -6.00
CA LYS A 37 14.42 7.24 -5.30
C LYS A 37 15.04 8.25 -6.25
N GLU A 38 15.84 7.78 -7.22
CA GLU A 38 16.45 8.63 -8.24
C GLU A 38 15.38 9.32 -9.11
N GLY A 39 14.23 8.67 -9.31
CA GLY A 39 13.04 9.22 -9.97
C GLY A 39 12.19 10.16 -9.11
N GLY A 40 12.55 10.38 -7.85
CA GLY A 40 11.87 11.35 -6.96
C GLY A 40 10.89 10.75 -5.95
N ALA A 41 10.85 9.42 -5.79
CA ALA A 41 10.09 8.81 -4.70
C ALA A 41 10.68 9.19 -3.33
N VAL A 42 9.81 9.47 -2.36
CA VAL A 42 10.21 9.90 -1.00
C VAL A 42 10.04 8.80 0.04
N ALA A 43 9.32 7.74 -0.29
CA ALA A 43 9.15 6.53 0.50
C ALA A 43 8.86 5.34 -0.43
N ILE A 44 9.02 4.12 0.08
CA ILE A 44 8.76 2.89 -0.66
C ILE A 44 7.70 2.07 0.10
N ARG A 45 6.73 1.51 -0.64
CA ARG A 45 5.87 0.46 -0.13
C ARG A 45 6.43 -0.89 -0.60
N ALA A 46 6.68 -1.82 0.34
CA ALA A 46 7.38 -3.07 0.06
C ALA A 46 6.70 -4.26 0.74
N GLN A 47 6.80 -5.43 0.14
CA GLN A 47 6.29 -6.67 0.69
C GLN A 47 7.44 -7.60 1.09
N SER A 48 7.22 -8.52 2.05
CA SER A 48 8.16 -9.47 2.63
C SER A 48 9.28 -8.86 3.48
N VAL A 49 9.77 -9.65 4.43
CA VAL A 49 10.90 -9.24 5.29
C VAL A 49 12.15 -9.01 4.47
N ALA A 50 12.48 -9.95 3.58
CA ALA A 50 13.71 -9.90 2.79
C ALA A 50 13.75 -8.71 1.83
N ASP A 51 12.61 -8.40 1.16
CA ASP A 51 12.54 -7.23 0.27
C ASP A 51 12.67 -5.93 1.07
N ILE A 52 12.01 -5.84 2.24
CA ILE A 52 12.07 -4.65 3.09
C ILE A 52 13.50 -4.38 3.56
N GLU A 53 14.21 -5.41 4.02
CA GLU A 53 15.60 -5.29 4.47
C GLU A 53 16.53 -4.82 3.36
N GLU A 54 16.43 -5.41 2.17
CA GLU A 54 17.23 -5.03 1.01
C GLU A 54 16.89 -3.59 0.55
N ILE A 55 15.62 -3.24 0.44
CA ILE A 55 15.15 -1.91 0.05
C ILE A 55 15.66 -0.85 1.03
N ARG A 56 15.59 -1.10 2.33
CA ARG A 56 16.09 -0.17 3.35
C ARG A 56 17.59 0.05 3.24
N SER A 57 18.35 -1.01 2.96
CA SER A 57 19.79 -0.95 2.74
C SER A 57 20.14 -0.12 1.50
N GLU A 58 19.48 -0.38 0.38
CA GLU A 58 19.81 0.21 -0.93
C GLU A 58 19.26 1.63 -1.12
N ALA A 59 18.00 1.85 -0.77
CA ALA A 59 17.33 3.13 -1.02
C ALA A 59 17.49 4.14 0.12
N GLN A 60 17.60 3.67 1.37
CA GLN A 60 17.63 4.52 2.56
C GLN A 60 16.46 5.50 2.64
N LEU A 61 15.28 5.06 2.20
CA LEU A 61 14.02 5.77 2.29
C LEU A 61 13.13 5.13 3.36
N PRO A 62 12.17 5.88 3.94
CA PRO A 62 11.13 5.28 4.76
C PRO A 62 10.37 4.18 4.02
N VAL A 63 9.98 3.12 4.74
CA VAL A 63 9.27 1.99 4.17
C VAL A 63 7.92 1.79 4.82
N ILE A 64 6.88 1.63 3.99
CA ILE A 64 5.59 1.05 4.33
C ILE A 64 5.68 -0.45 4.06
N GLY A 65 5.77 -1.24 5.12
CA GLY A 65 5.94 -2.70 5.03
C GLY A 65 4.60 -3.43 5.03
N LEU A 66 4.54 -4.53 4.28
CA LEU A 66 3.44 -5.50 4.34
C LEU A 66 3.97 -6.91 4.07
N ILE A 67 3.17 -7.92 4.39
CA ILE A 67 3.44 -9.30 3.97
C ILE A 67 2.19 -9.84 3.29
N LYS A 68 2.35 -10.33 2.06
CA LYS A 68 1.30 -11.03 1.33
C LYS A 68 1.37 -12.52 1.64
N GLN A 69 0.35 -13.02 2.33
CA GLN A 69 0.23 -14.43 2.69
C GLN A 69 -1.20 -14.89 2.44
N ASN A 70 -1.36 -15.93 1.63
CA ASN A 70 -2.65 -16.56 1.40
C ASN A 70 -2.96 -17.57 2.51
N TYR A 71 -4.18 -17.56 2.99
CA TYR A 71 -4.76 -18.52 3.92
C TYR A 71 -5.99 -19.17 3.28
N ALA A 72 -6.16 -20.48 3.48
CA ALA A 72 -7.25 -21.22 2.83
C ALA A 72 -8.65 -20.82 3.33
N ASP A 73 -8.73 -20.26 4.52
CA ASP A 73 -9.96 -19.88 5.22
C ASP A 73 -10.32 -18.40 5.08
N SER A 74 -9.56 -17.61 4.28
CA SER A 74 -9.80 -16.16 4.18
C SER A 74 -9.38 -15.59 2.82
N PRO A 75 -10.12 -14.61 2.28
CA PRO A 75 -9.71 -13.83 1.12
C PRO A 75 -8.74 -12.69 1.44
N ILE A 76 -8.47 -12.42 2.72
CA ILE A 76 -7.51 -11.39 3.15
C ILE A 76 -6.09 -11.93 3.01
N PHE A 77 -5.24 -11.19 2.32
CA PHE A 77 -3.86 -11.59 2.04
C PHE A 77 -2.81 -10.52 2.39
N ILE A 78 -3.20 -9.28 2.68
CA ILE A 78 -2.25 -8.23 3.11
C ILE A 78 -2.16 -8.21 4.63
N THR A 79 -1.01 -8.63 5.15
CA THR A 79 -0.71 -8.67 6.60
C THR A 79 -1.86 -9.29 7.40
N PRO A 80 -2.20 -10.58 7.11
CA PRO A 80 -3.49 -11.14 7.54
C PRO A 80 -3.58 -11.44 9.03
N THR A 81 -2.45 -11.80 9.68
CA THR A 81 -2.46 -12.29 11.07
C THR A 81 -1.35 -11.65 11.92
N MET A 82 -1.35 -11.99 13.22
CA MET A 82 -0.31 -11.55 14.16
C MET A 82 1.09 -12.01 13.74
N ARG A 83 1.20 -13.16 13.07
CA ARG A 83 2.48 -13.67 12.57
C ARG A 83 3.16 -12.70 11.61
N GLU A 84 2.42 -12.17 10.65
CA GLU A 84 2.93 -11.20 9.69
C GLU A 84 3.23 -9.85 10.36
N VAL A 85 2.41 -9.43 11.32
CA VAL A 85 2.64 -8.21 12.10
C VAL A 85 3.95 -8.31 12.88
N GLU A 86 4.21 -9.41 13.60
CA GLU A 86 5.46 -9.59 14.35
C GLU A 86 6.69 -9.60 13.44
N ALA A 87 6.60 -10.26 12.28
CA ALA A 87 7.68 -10.27 11.31
C ALA A 87 7.98 -8.85 10.78
N LEU A 88 6.96 -8.05 10.49
CA LEU A 88 7.12 -6.67 10.03
C LEU A 88 7.68 -5.74 11.12
N ILE A 89 7.26 -5.88 12.35
CA ILE A 89 7.82 -5.15 13.49
C ILE A 89 9.34 -5.38 13.56
N GLY A 90 9.77 -6.63 13.36
CA GLY A 90 11.18 -7.02 13.34
C GLY A 90 12.03 -6.33 12.27
N THR A 91 11.46 -5.95 11.12
CA THR A 91 12.18 -5.25 10.06
C THR A 91 12.51 -3.80 10.41
N GLY A 92 11.81 -3.23 11.37
CA GLY A 92 11.95 -1.81 11.74
C GLY A 92 11.38 -0.84 10.69
N CYS A 93 10.52 -1.28 9.76
CA CYS A 93 9.83 -0.37 8.82
C CYS A 93 9.02 0.69 9.59
N GLU A 94 8.86 1.86 9.01
CA GLU A 94 8.24 3.02 9.67
C GLU A 94 6.73 2.85 9.82
N MET A 95 6.09 2.24 8.83
CA MET A 95 4.64 2.03 8.78
C MET A 95 4.31 0.60 8.35
N ILE A 96 3.26 0.01 8.90
CA ILE A 96 2.77 -1.33 8.55
C ILE A 96 1.41 -1.19 7.89
N ALA A 97 1.27 -1.75 6.68
CA ALA A 97 0.00 -1.79 5.98
C ALA A 97 -0.81 -3.03 6.38
N LEU A 98 -2.08 -2.82 6.73
CA LEU A 98 -3.07 -3.85 7.07
C LEU A 98 -4.24 -3.80 6.09
N ASP A 99 -4.70 -4.96 5.63
CA ASP A 99 -6.03 -5.05 5.01
C ASP A 99 -7.09 -4.73 6.07
N MET A 100 -7.81 -3.65 5.89
CA MET A 100 -8.88 -3.19 6.81
C MET A 100 -10.27 -3.29 6.18
N THR A 101 -10.41 -4.12 5.14
CA THR A 101 -11.70 -4.42 4.52
C THR A 101 -12.64 -5.18 5.46
N ALA A 102 -13.93 -5.20 5.13
CA ALA A 102 -14.96 -5.88 5.94
C ALA A 102 -14.93 -7.41 5.83
N ARG A 103 -14.00 -7.97 5.05
CA ARG A 103 -13.86 -9.43 4.87
C ARG A 103 -13.35 -10.10 6.15
N GLU A 104 -13.71 -11.37 6.32
CA GLU A 104 -13.25 -12.16 7.46
C GLU A 104 -11.76 -12.45 7.36
N ARG A 105 -11.03 -12.24 8.47
CA ARG A 105 -9.60 -12.56 8.58
C ARG A 105 -9.40 -14.05 8.85
N PRO A 106 -8.25 -14.60 8.42
CA PRO A 106 -7.94 -15.99 8.70
C PRO A 106 -7.85 -16.25 10.21
N GLN A 107 -8.18 -17.47 10.61
CA GLN A 107 -8.09 -17.93 12.00
C GLN A 107 -8.91 -17.04 12.98
N GLN A 108 -9.97 -16.38 12.49
CA GLN A 108 -10.80 -15.44 13.26
C GLN A 108 -9.97 -14.33 13.95
N THR A 109 -8.86 -13.92 13.33
CA THR A 109 -7.98 -12.88 13.87
C THR A 109 -8.74 -11.56 14.01
N ASP A 110 -8.77 -10.99 15.21
CA ASP A 110 -9.35 -9.66 15.44
C ASP A 110 -8.35 -8.57 15.00
N VAL A 111 -8.78 -7.71 14.11
CA VAL A 111 -7.95 -6.60 13.62
C VAL A 111 -7.56 -5.63 14.74
N ARG A 112 -8.37 -5.52 15.78
CA ARG A 112 -8.07 -4.67 16.95
C ARG A 112 -6.83 -5.12 17.70
N ASP A 113 -6.60 -6.43 17.79
CA ASP A 113 -5.39 -6.99 18.40
C ASP A 113 -4.14 -6.65 17.56
N LEU A 114 -4.27 -6.69 16.22
CA LEU A 114 -3.18 -6.31 15.32
C LEU A 114 -2.84 -4.82 15.47
N VAL A 115 -3.85 -3.95 15.47
CA VAL A 115 -3.68 -2.50 15.68
C VAL A 115 -3.04 -2.22 17.02
N ALA A 116 -3.54 -2.82 18.12
CA ALA A 116 -2.99 -2.65 19.46
C ALA A 116 -1.52 -3.09 19.52
N ARG A 117 -1.17 -4.21 18.87
CA ARG A 117 0.20 -4.73 18.85
C ARG A 117 1.17 -3.83 18.08
N ILE A 118 0.75 -3.31 16.92
CA ILE A 118 1.56 -2.39 16.10
C ILE A 118 1.78 -1.07 16.85
N ASN A 119 0.74 -0.52 17.48
CA ASN A 119 0.84 0.67 18.31
C ASN A 119 1.79 0.47 19.50
N ALA A 120 1.72 -0.68 20.18
CA ALA A 120 2.64 -1.02 21.27
C ALA A 120 4.11 -1.13 20.81
N ALA A 121 4.35 -1.39 19.53
CA ALA A 121 5.68 -1.39 18.93
C ALA A 121 6.09 0.01 18.39
N HIS A 122 5.28 1.03 18.61
CA HIS A 122 5.52 2.39 18.10
C HIS A 122 5.75 2.45 16.59
N ARG A 123 4.93 1.69 15.83
CA ARG A 123 4.91 1.73 14.36
C ARG A 123 3.62 2.37 13.90
N LEU A 124 3.71 3.11 12.78
CA LEU A 124 2.54 3.68 12.12
C LEU A 124 1.74 2.58 11.39
N ILE A 125 0.43 2.81 11.24
CA ILE A 125 -0.49 1.88 10.59
C ILE A 125 -1.12 2.53 9.37
N LEU A 126 -1.02 1.87 8.21
CA LEU A 126 -1.75 2.21 6.99
C LEU A 126 -2.91 1.22 6.81
N ALA A 127 -4.13 1.73 6.76
CA ALA A 127 -5.32 0.92 6.50
C ALA A 127 -5.57 0.79 4.99
N ASP A 128 -5.41 -0.39 4.41
CA ASP A 128 -5.81 -0.69 3.04
C ASP A 128 -7.31 -0.98 3.01
N ILE A 129 -8.10 -0.10 2.37
CA ILE A 129 -9.56 -0.17 2.35
C ILE A 129 -10.12 -0.18 0.93
N SER A 130 -11.37 -0.63 0.81
CA SER A 130 -12.10 -0.69 -0.46
C SER A 130 -13.36 0.19 -0.52
N THR A 131 -13.86 0.62 0.63
CA THR A 131 -15.06 1.47 0.73
C THR A 131 -14.86 2.62 1.71
N TYR A 132 -15.75 3.62 1.61
CA TYR A 132 -15.78 4.76 2.51
C TYR A 132 -16.00 4.34 3.97
N GLU A 133 -16.94 3.43 4.20
CA GLU A 133 -17.31 2.94 5.53
C GLU A 133 -16.15 2.20 6.21
N GLU A 134 -15.36 1.44 5.42
CA GLU A 134 -14.14 0.79 5.90
C GLU A 134 -13.09 1.82 6.31
N GLY A 135 -12.90 2.87 5.53
CA GLY A 135 -11.97 3.95 5.84
C GLY A 135 -12.32 4.69 7.14
N MET A 136 -13.59 5.07 7.32
CA MET A 136 -14.04 5.74 8.53
C MET A 136 -13.90 4.84 9.76
N ARG A 137 -14.27 3.56 9.65
CA ARG A 137 -14.10 2.58 10.73
C ARG A 137 -12.62 2.35 11.07
N ALA A 138 -11.73 2.34 10.08
CA ALA A 138 -10.29 2.22 10.33
C ALA A 138 -9.77 3.40 11.15
N ALA A 139 -10.20 4.62 10.83
CA ALA A 139 -9.84 5.81 11.61
C ALA A 139 -10.31 5.72 13.07
N GLU A 140 -11.54 5.21 13.31
CA GLU A 140 -12.08 4.98 14.67
C GLU A 140 -11.27 3.92 15.45
N LEU A 141 -10.65 2.96 14.75
CA LEU A 141 -9.81 1.95 15.35
C LEU A 141 -8.40 2.44 15.72
N GLY A 142 -8.07 3.69 15.39
CA GLY A 142 -6.81 4.33 15.76
C GLY A 142 -5.63 3.98 14.85
N VAL A 143 -5.88 3.79 13.55
CA VAL A 143 -4.82 3.76 12.53
C VAL A 143 -4.32 5.17 12.22
N ASP A 144 -3.13 5.29 11.65
CA ASP A 144 -2.49 6.59 11.39
C ASP A 144 -2.80 7.16 10.01
N ALA A 145 -3.15 6.30 9.05
CA ALA A 145 -3.50 6.70 7.69
C ALA A 145 -4.38 5.66 6.99
N ILE A 146 -5.07 6.11 5.94
CA ILE A 146 -5.93 5.30 5.07
C ILE A 146 -5.34 5.26 3.66
N SER A 147 -5.44 4.11 2.97
CA SER A 147 -5.11 3.98 1.55
C SER A 147 -6.25 3.30 0.80
N THR A 148 -6.61 3.83 -0.38
CA THR A 148 -7.69 3.30 -1.23
C THR A 148 -7.28 2.04 -2.01
N THR A 149 -6.25 1.35 -1.58
CA THR A 149 -5.58 0.21 -2.21
C THR A 149 -6.54 -0.87 -2.70
N MET A 150 -7.56 -1.18 -1.90
CA MET A 150 -8.46 -2.32 -2.12
C MET A 150 -9.73 -1.96 -2.89
N SER A 151 -9.97 -0.69 -3.25
CA SER A 151 -11.08 -0.32 -4.13
C SER A 151 -10.97 -1.05 -5.48
N GLY A 152 -12.03 -1.74 -5.89
CA GLY A 152 -12.08 -2.59 -7.07
C GLY A 152 -11.47 -3.98 -6.91
N TYR A 153 -10.97 -4.32 -5.71
CA TYR A 153 -10.40 -5.65 -5.39
C TYR A 153 -11.23 -6.43 -4.36
N THR A 154 -12.38 -5.92 -3.97
CA THR A 154 -13.38 -6.64 -3.18
C THR A 154 -14.66 -6.80 -4.00
N PRO A 155 -15.47 -7.85 -3.77
CA PRO A 155 -16.66 -8.12 -4.59
C PRO A 155 -17.76 -7.05 -4.43
N TYR A 156 -17.69 -6.24 -3.38
CA TYR A 156 -18.69 -5.22 -3.05
C TYR A 156 -18.21 -3.78 -3.30
N SER A 157 -16.93 -3.57 -3.65
CA SER A 157 -16.43 -2.26 -4.07
C SER A 157 -16.66 -2.00 -5.56
N PRO A 158 -16.68 -0.74 -6.03
CA PRO A 158 -16.91 -0.41 -7.44
C PRO A 158 -15.87 -1.05 -8.36
N GLN A 159 -16.34 -1.79 -9.38
CA GLN A 159 -15.50 -2.46 -10.37
C GLN A 159 -15.23 -1.51 -11.55
N ILE A 160 -14.52 -0.41 -11.31
CA ILE A 160 -14.16 0.60 -12.31
C ILE A 160 -12.77 0.34 -12.90
N ALA A 161 -12.55 0.79 -14.13
CA ALA A 161 -11.28 0.53 -14.83
C ALA A 161 -10.09 1.35 -14.31
N GLY A 162 -10.31 2.59 -13.88
CA GLY A 162 -9.29 3.52 -13.38
C GLY A 162 -9.30 3.68 -11.86
N PRO A 163 -8.62 4.72 -11.35
CA PRO A 163 -8.62 5.07 -9.95
C PRO A 163 -10.03 5.44 -9.44
N ASP A 164 -10.29 5.19 -8.16
CA ASP A 164 -11.56 5.56 -7.53
C ASP A 164 -11.48 6.99 -6.95
N PHE A 165 -11.54 7.98 -7.85
CA PHE A 165 -11.45 9.38 -7.47
C PHE A 165 -12.58 9.84 -6.53
N GLU A 166 -13.76 9.21 -6.63
CA GLU A 166 -14.89 9.55 -5.75
C GLU A 166 -14.64 9.08 -4.31
N LEU A 167 -14.14 7.87 -4.14
CA LEU A 167 -13.73 7.36 -2.82
C LEU A 167 -12.62 8.23 -2.22
N MET A 168 -11.60 8.56 -3.03
CA MET A 168 -10.50 9.44 -2.61
C MET A 168 -11.00 10.79 -2.13
N ARG A 169 -11.90 11.44 -2.88
CA ARG A 169 -12.44 12.77 -2.56
C ARG A 169 -13.25 12.74 -1.26
N ARG A 170 -14.18 11.77 -1.11
CA ARG A 170 -14.99 11.63 0.07
C ARG A 170 -14.16 11.40 1.33
N LEU A 171 -13.19 10.46 1.26
CA LEU A 171 -12.31 10.20 2.40
C LEU A 171 -11.41 11.39 2.71
N ALA A 172 -10.82 12.05 1.69
CA ALA A 172 -9.98 13.23 1.91
C ALA A 172 -10.73 14.40 2.58
N GLN A 173 -12.04 14.51 2.33
CA GLN A 173 -12.90 15.52 2.95
C GLN A 173 -13.28 15.18 4.39
N ASP A 174 -13.61 13.92 4.69
CA ASP A 174 -14.32 13.54 5.92
C ASP A 174 -13.41 12.81 6.93
N ALA A 175 -12.34 12.15 6.49
CA ALA A 175 -11.49 11.39 7.41
C ALA A 175 -10.64 12.32 8.29
N PRO A 176 -10.55 12.04 9.61
CA PRO A 176 -9.75 12.84 10.53
C PRO A 176 -8.23 12.60 10.43
N ILE A 177 -7.80 11.67 9.57
CA ILE A 177 -6.42 11.23 9.39
C ILE A 177 -6.02 11.27 7.91
N PRO A 178 -4.70 11.28 7.58
CA PRO A 178 -4.21 11.30 6.21
C PRO A 178 -4.77 10.18 5.33
N VAL A 179 -5.16 10.53 4.09
CA VAL A 179 -5.63 9.59 3.07
C VAL A 179 -4.65 9.56 1.91
N PHE A 180 -4.19 8.38 1.53
CA PHE A 180 -3.33 8.16 0.36
C PHE A 180 -4.15 7.60 -0.80
N ALA A 181 -3.95 8.18 -1.98
CA ALA A 181 -4.45 7.62 -3.22
C ALA A 181 -3.62 6.38 -3.61
N GLU A 182 -4.24 5.24 -3.74
CA GLU A 182 -3.61 4.02 -4.27
C GLU A 182 -4.64 3.18 -5.02
N GLY A 183 -4.17 2.49 -6.04
CA GLY A 183 -4.98 1.57 -6.83
C GLY A 183 -5.27 2.10 -8.23
N ARG A 184 -4.80 1.36 -9.25
CA ARG A 184 -5.06 1.58 -10.68
C ARG A 184 -4.67 2.95 -11.23
N ILE A 185 -3.78 3.68 -10.56
CA ILE A 185 -3.16 4.89 -11.12
C ILE A 185 -2.12 4.44 -12.15
N ASN A 186 -2.39 4.66 -13.43
CA ASN A 186 -1.63 4.13 -14.55
C ASN A 186 -0.87 5.20 -15.34
N THR A 187 -1.28 6.46 -15.22
CA THR A 187 -0.67 7.59 -15.94
C THR A 187 -0.35 8.75 -15.00
N PRO A 188 0.57 9.66 -15.40
CA PRO A 188 0.83 10.89 -14.66
C PRO A 188 -0.42 11.78 -14.54
N GLU A 189 -1.29 11.80 -15.54
CA GLU A 189 -2.52 12.58 -15.55
C GLU A 189 -3.51 12.07 -14.49
N GLU A 190 -3.69 10.74 -14.40
CA GLU A 190 -4.48 10.12 -13.32
C GLU A 190 -3.90 10.41 -11.93
N LEU A 191 -2.58 10.45 -11.80
CA LEU A 191 -1.93 10.84 -10.55
C LEU A 191 -2.23 12.28 -10.17
N VAL A 192 -2.17 13.21 -11.14
CA VAL A 192 -2.52 14.63 -10.94
C VAL A 192 -3.98 14.75 -10.49
N GLU A 193 -4.91 14.05 -11.18
CA GLU A 193 -6.33 14.03 -10.79
C GLU A 193 -6.54 13.46 -9.39
N ALA A 194 -5.86 12.36 -9.04
CA ALA A 194 -5.91 11.80 -7.70
C ALA A 194 -5.46 12.83 -6.64
N MET A 195 -4.37 13.54 -6.87
CA MET A 195 -3.90 14.58 -5.95
C MET A 195 -4.88 15.76 -5.83
N GLN A 196 -5.61 16.10 -6.90
CA GLN A 196 -6.64 17.13 -6.90
C GLN A 196 -7.88 16.76 -6.09
N THR A 197 -8.08 15.49 -5.73
CA THR A 197 -9.15 15.08 -4.81
C THR A 197 -8.95 15.55 -3.36
N GLY A 198 -7.75 16.05 -3.03
CA GLY A 198 -7.38 16.51 -1.68
C GLY A 198 -6.67 15.46 -0.85
N VAL A 199 -6.30 14.31 -1.39
CA VAL A 199 -5.54 13.28 -0.67
C VAL A 199 -4.18 13.80 -0.19
N PHE A 200 -3.68 13.18 0.86
CA PHE A 200 -2.43 13.58 1.53
C PHE A 200 -1.17 13.28 0.69
N GLY A 201 -1.19 12.22 -0.09
CA GLY A 201 -0.12 11.77 -0.97
C GLY A 201 -0.60 10.62 -1.83
N ALA A 202 0.26 10.07 -2.68
CA ALA A 202 -0.11 8.97 -3.56
C ALA A 202 0.91 7.83 -3.56
N ILE A 203 0.41 6.62 -3.77
CA ILE A 203 1.19 5.38 -3.88
C ILE A 203 0.93 4.77 -5.25
N VAL A 204 1.99 4.63 -6.06
CA VAL A 204 1.90 4.04 -7.40
C VAL A 204 2.77 2.78 -7.47
N GLY A 205 2.19 1.71 -7.97
CA GLY A 205 2.86 0.40 -8.10
C GLY A 205 3.04 -0.04 -9.54
N SER A 206 2.13 -0.87 -10.04
CA SER A 206 2.24 -1.63 -11.30
C SER A 206 2.58 -0.79 -12.53
N ALA A 207 2.16 0.47 -12.58
CA ALA A 207 2.47 1.39 -13.66
C ALA A 207 3.97 1.74 -13.76
N ILE A 208 4.73 1.53 -12.68
CA ILE A 208 6.16 1.88 -12.59
C ILE A 208 7.03 0.65 -12.39
N THR A 209 6.60 -0.29 -11.53
CA THR A 209 7.46 -1.37 -11.02
C THR A 209 7.17 -2.74 -11.62
N ARG A 210 6.25 -2.85 -12.59
CA ARG A 210 5.94 -4.08 -13.32
C ARG A 210 6.19 -3.92 -14.82
N PRO A 211 7.46 -4.03 -15.27
CA PRO A 211 7.83 -3.86 -16.69
C PRO A 211 7.04 -4.77 -17.63
N GLN A 212 6.67 -5.99 -17.21
CA GLN A 212 5.85 -6.90 -17.99
C GLN A 212 4.47 -6.35 -18.32
N LEU A 213 3.86 -5.59 -17.40
CA LEU A 213 2.57 -4.94 -17.64
C LEU A 213 2.73 -3.66 -18.48
N ILE A 214 3.83 -2.95 -18.29
CA ILE A 214 4.16 -1.76 -19.09
C ILE A 214 4.39 -2.19 -20.54
N ALA A 215 5.26 -3.18 -20.77
CA ALA A 215 5.57 -3.70 -22.10
C ALA A 215 4.30 -4.21 -22.82
N ARG A 216 3.42 -4.92 -22.10
CA ARG A 216 2.15 -5.40 -22.67
C ARG A 216 1.30 -4.27 -23.22
N ARG A 217 1.14 -3.18 -22.46
CA ARG A 217 0.38 -2.00 -22.94
C ARG A 217 0.91 -1.41 -24.24
N PHE A 218 2.26 -1.39 -24.42
CA PHE A 218 2.85 -0.94 -25.67
C PHE A 218 2.64 -1.97 -26.80
N ALA A 219 2.76 -3.26 -26.51
CA ALA A 219 2.51 -4.30 -27.50
C ALA A 219 1.05 -4.31 -28.00
N ASP A 220 0.10 -4.22 -27.06
CA ASP A 220 -1.33 -4.20 -27.37
C ASP A 220 -1.74 -2.96 -28.21
N ALA A 221 -1.00 -1.86 -28.10
CA ALA A 221 -1.29 -0.64 -28.86
C ALA A 221 -0.97 -0.73 -30.36
N ILE A 222 -0.20 -1.76 -30.77
CA ILE A 222 0.19 -1.98 -32.18
C ILE A 222 -0.26 -3.35 -32.70
N ALA A 223 -1.02 -4.11 -31.92
CA ALA A 223 -1.62 -5.41 -32.30
C ALA A 223 -3.00 -5.17 -33.00
#